data_5b8bcf05c9731b8b013415ba47531aea
#
_entry.id   5b8bcf05c9731b8b013415ba47531aea
#
_cell.length_a   1.000
_cell.length_b   1.000
_cell.length_c   1.000
_cell.angle_alpha   90.00
_cell.angle_beta   90.00
_cell.angle_gamma   90.00
#
_symmetry.space_group_name_H-M   'P 1'
#
loop_
_entity.id
_entity.type
_entity.pdbx_description
1 polymer ?
#
loop_
_entity_poly.entity_id
_entity_poly.type
_entity_poly.pdbx_seq_one_letter_code
_entity_poly.pdbx_strand_id
1 'polypeptide(L)'
;MANTVGVNKMSVVTKDSNGVSVAFPDVCKTPSPAGPVPIPYPNVARSADTDNGTKGVSVQGNPVCVKDSNFSTSTGDEAGTAGGGVVSGKTKGKAEFANFSFDVKFEGKNVARALDLMFHNDKNTPPAPLMQPPVIALGQSDGKPLCLTCKDPVDE
;
A
#
# COMPACT_ATOMS: atom_id res chain seq x y z
N MET A 1 14.36 -4.14 2.94
CA MET A 1 15.43 -3.22 2.50
C MET A 1 14.81 -1.96 1.92
N ALA A 2 15.41 -0.82 2.17
CA ALA A 2 14.90 0.44 1.62
C ALA A 2 15.05 0.48 0.10
N ASN A 3 14.08 1.05 -0.60
CA ASN A 3 14.09 1.20 -2.04
C ASN A 3 15.10 2.25 -2.49
N THR A 4 15.73 2.02 -3.65
CA THR A 4 16.71 2.93 -4.24
C THR A 4 16.14 3.78 -5.38
N VAL A 5 14.88 3.59 -5.75
CA VAL A 5 14.22 4.31 -6.84
C VAL A 5 13.13 5.21 -6.27
N GLY A 6 13.10 6.45 -6.74
CA GLY A 6 12.10 7.42 -6.33
C GLY A 6 11.25 7.91 -7.50
N VAL A 7 9.99 8.19 -7.23
CA VAL A 7 9.01 8.75 -8.16
C VAL A 7 8.35 9.95 -7.49
N ASN A 8 8.35 11.10 -8.15
CA ASN A 8 7.79 12.34 -7.59
C ASN A 8 8.33 12.66 -6.19
N LYS A 9 9.65 12.46 -5.99
CA LYS A 9 10.39 12.68 -4.74
C LYS A 9 10.04 11.69 -3.61
N MET A 10 9.38 10.59 -3.91
CA MET A 10 9.03 9.55 -2.94
C MET A 10 9.48 8.20 -3.43
N SER A 11 9.80 7.28 -2.53
CA SER A 11 10.25 5.95 -2.94
C SER A 11 9.11 5.13 -3.55
N VAL A 12 9.44 4.29 -4.53
CA VAL A 12 8.47 3.36 -5.10
C VAL A 12 8.19 2.22 -4.12
N VAL A 13 7.07 1.56 -4.29
CA VAL A 13 6.64 0.48 -3.40
C VAL A 13 6.95 -0.87 -4.06
N THR A 14 7.69 -1.70 -3.36
CA THR A 14 7.95 -3.09 -3.74
C THR A 14 7.77 -4.00 -2.53
N LYS A 15 7.84 -5.30 -2.76
CA LYS A 15 7.74 -6.29 -1.68
C LYS A 15 8.78 -6.07 -0.58
N ASP A 16 9.99 -5.65 -0.93
CA ASP A 16 11.10 -5.45 0.00
C ASP A 16 11.29 -4.00 0.44
N SER A 17 10.35 -3.12 0.15
CA SER A 17 10.50 -1.70 0.48
C SER A 17 10.20 -1.35 1.94
N ASN A 18 9.84 -2.32 2.77
CA ASN A 18 9.50 -2.12 4.19
C ASN A 18 8.36 -1.14 4.42
N GLY A 19 7.41 -1.09 3.51
CA GLY A 19 6.23 -0.23 3.64
C GLY A 19 5.24 -0.78 4.65
N VAL A 20 4.69 0.11 5.48
CA VAL A 20 3.65 -0.22 6.46
C VAL A 20 2.58 0.85 6.41
N SER A 21 1.33 0.42 6.27
CA SER A 21 0.17 1.29 6.37
C SER A 21 -0.70 0.86 7.56
N VAL A 22 -1.12 1.82 8.37
CA VAL A 22 -2.01 1.56 9.51
C VAL A 22 -3.26 2.38 9.32
N ALA A 23 -4.39 1.70 9.18
CA ALA A 23 -5.69 2.35 9.02
C ALA A 23 -6.56 2.16 10.26
N PHE A 24 -7.33 3.17 10.59
CA PHE A 24 -8.29 3.16 11.71
C PHE A 24 -9.42 4.15 11.38
N PRO A 25 -10.67 3.79 11.66
CA PRO A 25 -11.13 2.51 12.21
C PRO A 25 -11.43 1.48 11.12
N ASP A 26 -11.15 0.23 11.40
CA ASP A 26 -11.66 -0.91 10.63
C ASP A 26 -12.81 -1.52 11.46
N VAL A 27 -14.02 -1.08 11.18
CA VAL A 27 -15.19 -1.47 11.98
C VAL A 27 -15.69 -2.82 11.53
N CYS A 28 -15.58 -3.82 12.40
CA CYS A 28 -15.95 -5.19 12.12
C CYS A 28 -16.96 -5.72 13.12
N LYS A 29 -17.87 -6.56 12.64
CA LYS A 29 -18.89 -7.20 13.48
C LYS A 29 -18.24 -8.28 14.32
N THR A 30 -18.27 -8.09 15.63
CA THR A 30 -17.60 -8.95 16.61
C THR A 30 -18.63 -9.75 17.39
N PRO A 31 -18.41 -11.06 17.64
CA PRO A 31 -19.35 -11.87 18.43
C PRO A 31 -19.50 -11.33 19.86
N SER A 32 -20.73 -11.29 20.35
CA SER A 32 -21.04 -10.98 21.76
C SER A 32 -22.27 -11.76 22.19
N PRO A 33 -22.50 -11.89 23.52
CA PRO A 33 -23.72 -12.55 24.02
C PRO A 33 -25.02 -11.91 23.52
N ALA A 34 -24.98 -10.61 23.17
CA ALA A 34 -26.14 -9.88 22.64
C ALA A 34 -26.25 -9.92 21.13
N GLY A 35 -25.36 -10.67 20.43
CA GLY A 35 -25.28 -10.73 18.98
C GLY A 35 -24.08 -9.98 18.42
N PRO A 36 -23.95 -9.85 17.09
CA PRO A 36 -22.84 -9.14 16.47
C PRO A 36 -22.81 -7.67 16.88
N VAL A 37 -21.65 -7.18 17.31
CA VAL A 37 -21.44 -5.78 17.72
C VAL A 37 -20.37 -5.17 16.82
N PRO A 38 -20.61 -4.01 16.18
CA PRO A 38 -19.57 -3.32 15.42
C PRO A 38 -18.53 -2.73 16.37
N ILE A 39 -17.27 -3.15 16.22
CA ILE A 39 -16.15 -2.67 17.04
C ILE A 39 -15.08 -2.14 16.09
N PRO A 40 -14.50 -0.95 16.38
CA PRO A 40 -13.41 -0.41 15.58
C PRO A 40 -12.08 -1.08 15.95
N TYR A 41 -11.33 -1.48 14.92
CA TYR A 41 -10.00 -2.07 15.06
C TYR A 41 -8.96 -1.25 14.29
N PRO A 42 -7.72 -1.17 14.78
CA PRO A 42 -6.62 -0.77 13.92
C PRO A 42 -6.30 -1.91 12.95
N ASN A 43 -5.94 -1.58 11.72
CA ASN A 43 -5.61 -2.58 10.71
C ASN A 43 -4.28 -2.21 10.05
N VAL A 44 -3.38 -3.18 9.92
CA VAL A 44 -2.02 -2.99 9.42
C VAL A 44 -1.82 -3.78 8.14
N ALA A 45 -1.32 -3.12 7.10
CA ALA A 45 -0.93 -3.74 5.84
C ALA A 45 0.55 -3.49 5.59
N ARG A 46 1.24 -4.48 5.02
CA ARG A 46 2.68 -4.43 4.79
C ARG A 46 3.01 -4.69 3.32
N SER A 47 4.04 -3.99 2.82
CA SER A 47 4.50 -4.18 1.45
C SER A 47 5.02 -5.60 1.19
N ALA A 48 5.42 -6.34 2.22
CA ALA A 48 5.82 -7.74 2.07
C ALA A 48 4.71 -8.62 1.47
N ASP A 49 3.46 -8.20 1.57
CA ASP A 49 2.30 -8.89 1.02
C ASP A 49 1.88 -8.36 -0.36
N THR A 50 2.78 -7.70 -1.06
CA THR A 50 2.51 -7.15 -2.40
C THR A 50 2.05 -8.22 -3.38
N ASP A 51 0.98 -7.92 -4.09
CA ASP A 51 0.41 -8.74 -5.14
C ASP A 51 0.04 -7.88 -6.34
N ASN A 52 0.00 -8.51 -7.51
CA ASN A 52 -0.36 -7.87 -8.78
C ASN A 52 0.52 -6.66 -9.12
N GLY A 53 1.82 -6.77 -8.85
CA GLY A 53 2.80 -5.76 -9.26
C GLY A 53 3.16 -5.85 -10.74
N THR A 54 4.13 -5.05 -11.18
CA THR A 54 4.64 -5.07 -12.56
C THR A 54 5.25 -6.42 -12.91
N LYS A 55 5.23 -6.76 -14.21
CA LYS A 55 5.73 -8.06 -14.69
C LYS A 55 7.13 -7.93 -15.32
N GLY A 56 7.36 -6.88 -16.09
CA GLY A 56 8.62 -6.67 -16.80
C GLY A 56 9.53 -5.63 -16.17
N VAL A 57 9.00 -4.79 -15.32
CA VAL A 57 9.76 -3.75 -14.61
C VAL A 57 9.99 -4.22 -13.18
N SER A 58 11.24 -4.17 -12.73
CA SER A 58 11.58 -4.54 -11.35
C SER A 58 12.53 -3.53 -10.74
N VAL A 59 12.46 -3.38 -9.42
CA VAL A 59 13.36 -2.56 -8.63
C VAL A 59 13.96 -3.46 -7.56
N GLN A 60 15.30 -3.54 -7.56
CA GLN A 60 16.03 -4.42 -6.65
C GLN A 60 15.53 -5.88 -6.72
N GLY A 61 15.19 -6.34 -7.93
CA GLY A 61 14.71 -7.70 -8.17
C GLY A 61 13.24 -7.96 -7.85
N ASN A 62 12.48 -6.93 -7.47
CA ASN A 62 11.08 -7.08 -7.08
C ASN A 62 10.14 -6.32 -8.02
N PRO A 63 8.94 -6.87 -8.30
CA PRO A 63 7.91 -6.11 -8.99
C PRO A 63 7.55 -4.83 -8.25
N VAL A 64 7.16 -3.80 -8.99
CA VAL A 64 6.79 -2.49 -8.45
C VAL A 64 5.27 -2.41 -8.35
N CYS A 65 4.78 -1.82 -7.27
CA CYS A 65 3.35 -1.55 -7.12
C CYS A 65 2.91 -0.41 -8.05
N VAL A 66 1.85 -0.64 -8.78
CA VAL A 66 1.21 0.31 -9.68
C VAL A 66 -0.29 0.38 -9.37
N LYS A 67 -1.04 1.12 -10.15
CA LYS A 67 -2.45 1.43 -9.92
C LYS A 67 -3.32 0.24 -9.47
N ASP A 68 -3.15 -0.93 -10.05
CA ASP A 68 -3.98 -2.10 -9.73
C ASP A 68 -3.31 -3.06 -8.77
N SER A 69 -2.16 -2.70 -8.22
CA SER A 69 -1.46 -3.51 -7.23
C SER A 69 -2.11 -3.38 -5.85
N ASN A 70 -1.90 -4.38 -5.01
CA ASN A 70 -2.43 -4.40 -3.65
C ASN A 70 -1.47 -5.13 -2.72
N PHE A 71 -1.75 -5.04 -1.42
CA PHE A 71 -1.19 -5.94 -0.42
C PHE A 71 -2.26 -6.98 -0.13
N SER A 72 -1.97 -8.24 -0.34
CA SER A 72 -2.96 -9.32 -0.38
C SER A 72 -3.73 -9.50 0.92
N THR A 73 -3.19 -9.02 2.04
CA THR A 73 -3.84 -9.14 3.35
C THR A 73 -3.53 -7.92 4.23
N SER A 74 -4.38 -7.70 5.20
CA SER A 74 -4.17 -6.76 6.29
C SER A 74 -4.51 -7.46 7.61
N THR A 75 -3.96 -6.98 8.73
CA THR A 75 -4.12 -7.64 10.03
C THR A 75 -4.50 -6.64 11.12
N GLY A 76 -5.25 -7.11 12.10
CA GLY A 76 -5.70 -6.32 13.25
C GLY A 76 -7.17 -6.47 13.58
N ASP A 77 -7.96 -6.97 12.65
CA ASP A 77 -9.42 -7.11 12.76
C ASP A 77 -9.90 -8.56 12.92
N GLU A 78 -9.00 -9.48 13.27
CA GLU A 78 -9.28 -10.91 13.32
C GLU A 78 -10.41 -11.28 14.28
N ALA A 79 -10.65 -10.46 15.29
CA ALA A 79 -11.74 -10.71 16.26
C ALA A 79 -13.14 -10.45 15.67
N GLY A 80 -13.22 -9.80 14.51
CA GLY A 80 -14.51 -9.46 13.89
C GLY A 80 -15.15 -10.61 13.13
N THR A 81 -15.28 -11.78 13.75
CA THR A 81 -15.70 -13.02 13.08
C THR A 81 -17.22 -13.16 12.91
N ALA A 82 -18.02 -12.25 13.46
CA ALA A 82 -19.48 -12.31 13.33
C ALA A 82 -20.02 -11.57 12.10
N GLY A 83 -19.25 -11.57 11.02
CA GLY A 83 -19.65 -10.95 9.77
C GLY A 83 -18.59 -10.08 9.13
N GLY A 84 -17.47 -9.86 9.80
CA GLY A 84 -16.37 -9.05 9.28
C GLY A 84 -16.68 -7.57 9.20
N GLY A 85 -16.03 -6.86 8.31
CA GLY A 85 -16.21 -5.43 8.11
C GLY A 85 -17.64 -5.05 7.79
N VAL A 86 -18.11 -3.92 8.36
CA VAL A 86 -19.49 -3.46 8.12
C VAL A 86 -19.73 -3.10 6.66
N VAL A 87 -18.69 -2.74 5.92
CA VAL A 87 -18.77 -2.43 4.49
C VAL A 87 -18.34 -3.63 3.65
N SER A 88 -17.18 -4.23 3.94
CA SER A 88 -16.60 -5.29 3.09
C SER A 88 -17.13 -6.69 3.40
N GLY A 89 -17.62 -6.94 4.59
CA GLY A 89 -18.01 -8.27 5.02
C GLY A 89 -16.85 -9.23 5.25
N LYS A 90 -15.62 -8.71 5.40
CA LYS A 90 -14.41 -9.51 5.50
C LYS A 90 -13.54 -9.09 6.68
N THR A 91 -12.70 -10.00 7.11
CA THR A 91 -11.56 -9.72 8.00
C THR A 91 -10.27 -10.02 7.23
N LYS A 92 -9.19 -9.33 7.56
CA LYS A 92 -7.88 -9.53 6.93
C LYS A 92 -7.91 -9.38 5.40
N GLY A 93 -8.83 -8.57 4.89
CA GLY A 93 -8.94 -8.31 3.46
C GLY A 93 -7.75 -7.53 2.91
N LYS A 94 -7.65 -7.47 1.59
CA LYS A 94 -6.53 -6.79 0.93
C LYS A 94 -6.52 -5.28 1.19
N ALA A 95 -5.34 -4.68 1.09
CA ALA A 95 -5.17 -3.24 1.06
C ALA A 95 -4.87 -2.79 -0.36
N GLU A 96 -5.54 -1.74 -0.82
CA GLU A 96 -5.42 -1.22 -2.18
C GLU A 96 -5.03 0.24 -2.15
N PHE A 97 -4.29 0.68 -3.17
CA PHE A 97 -3.92 2.08 -3.30
C PHE A 97 -5.11 2.93 -3.73
N ALA A 98 -5.33 4.04 -3.01
CA ALA A 98 -6.37 5.02 -3.32
C ALA A 98 -5.85 6.11 -4.25
N ASN A 99 -4.55 6.40 -4.22
CA ASN A 99 -3.90 7.34 -5.13
C ASN A 99 -2.49 6.83 -5.52
N PHE A 100 -1.94 7.45 -6.58
CA PHE A 100 -0.68 7.04 -7.20
C PHE A 100 -0.15 8.22 -8.01
N SER A 101 1.05 8.08 -8.61
CA SER A 101 1.62 9.14 -9.45
C SER A 101 0.70 9.52 -10.60
N PHE A 102 0.59 10.82 -10.89
CA PHE A 102 -0.18 11.31 -12.04
C PHE A 102 0.56 11.17 -13.37
N ASP A 103 1.88 11.25 -13.35
CA ASP A 103 2.71 11.43 -14.54
C ASP A 103 3.71 10.29 -14.77
N VAL A 104 4.07 9.52 -13.75
CA VAL A 104 5.02 8.42 -13.89
C VAL A 104 4.27 7.10 -13.94
N LYS A 105 4.55 6.34 -15.02
CA LYS A 105 3.90 5.04 -15.26
C LYS A 105 4.94 3.97 -15.53
N PHE A 106 4.69 2.78 -15.01
CA PHE A 106 5.42 1.57 -15.38
C PHE A 106 4.41 0.61 -16.02
N GLU A 107 4.76 0.09 -17.21
CA GLU A 107 3.88 -0.81 -17.98
C GLU A 107 2.48 -0.18 -18.23
N GLY A 108 2.43 1.12 -18.45
CA GLY A 108 1.20 1.84 -18.74
C GLY A 108 0.32 2.15 -17.54
N LYS A 109 0.75 1.80 -16.32
CA LYS A 109 -0.02 2.03 -15.08
C LYS A 109 0.74 2.99 -14.18
N ASN A 110 0.00 3.87 -13.52
CA ASN A 110 0.55 4.86 -12.61
C ASN A 110 1.23 4.19 -11.41
N VAL A 111 2.40 4.69 -11.02
CA VAL A 111 3.24 4.08 -9.99
C VAL A 111 2.77 4.49 -8.59
N ALA A 112 2.67 3.52 -7.68
CA ALA A 112 2.41 3.76 -6.27
C ALA A 112 3.71 4.14 -5.54
N ARG A 113 3.59 5.02 -4.54
CA ARG A 113 4.75 5.61 -3.85
C ARG A 113 4.55 5.61 -2.35
N ALA A 114 5.64 5.88 -1.62
CA ALA A 114 5.56 6.19 -0.19
C ALA A 114 4.57 7.35 0.05
N LEU A 115 3.83 7.30 1.12
CA LEU A 115 2.77 8.25 1.51
C LEU A 115 1.52 8.22 0.61
N ASP A 116 1.45 7.40 -0.41
CA ASP A 116 0.21 7.20 -1.13
C ASP A 116 -0.82 6.53 -0.23
N LEU A 117 -2.06 6.96 -0.34
CA LEU A 117 -3.13 6.51 0.53
C LEU A 117 -3.60 5.11 0.14
N MET A 118 -3.95 4.31 1.14
CA MET A 118 -4.46 2.95 0.95
C MET A 118 -5.74 2.74 1.72
N PHE A 119 -6.67 2.00 1.12
CA PHE A 119 -7.82 1.44 1.82
C PHE A 119 -7.46 0.02 2.29
N HIS A 120 -7.84 -0.32 3.52
CA HIS A 120 -7.59 -1.64 4.09
C HIS A 120 -8.88 -2.48 4.13
N ASN A 121 -8.70 -3.79 4.27
CA ASN A 121 -9.78 -4.76 4.43
C ASN A 121 -10.89 -4.59 3.38
N ASP A 122 -10.49 -4.62 2.09
CA ASP A 122 -11.41 -4.44 0.95
C ASP A 122 -12.24 -3.16 1.06
N LYS A 123 -11.59 -2.04 1.33
CA LYS A 123 -12.19 -0.70 1.44
C LYS A 123 -13.15 -0.55 2.63
N ASN A 124 -12.89 -1.28 3.69
CA ASN A 124 -13.66 -1.16 4.94
C ASN A 124 -13.17 -0.03 5.85
N THR A 125 -12.05 0.63 5.50
CA THR A 125 -11.45 1.70 6.30
C THR A 125 -11.41 3.01 5.54
N PRO A 126 -11.28 4.17 6.24
CA PRO A 126 -10.81 5.39 5.60
C PRO A 126 -9.41 5.20 5.03
N PRO A 127 -9.01 6.00 4.02
CA PRO A 127 -7.67 5.87 3.47
C PRO A 127 -6.59 6.26 4.48
N ALA A 128 -5.48 5.52 4.48
CA ALA A 128 -4.34 5.76 5.37
C ALA A 128 -3.04 5.74 4.56
N PRO A 129 -2.06 6.60 4.90
CA PRO A 129 -0.82 6.67 4.13
C PRO A 129 0.06 5.45 4.32
N LEU A 130 0.82 5.11 3.27
CA LEU A 130 1.84 4.08 3.33
C LEU A 130 3.16 4.71 3.79
N MET A 131 3.64 4.31 4.94
CA MET A 131 4.91 4.77 5.49
C MET A 131 6.02 3.82 5.10
N GLN A 132 7.03 4.31 4.38
CA GLN A 132 8.21 3.52 4.06
C GLN A 132 9.43 4.41 3.85
N PRO A 133 10.62 3.98 4.31
CA PRO A 133 11.86 4.71 4.05
C PRO A 133 12.47 4.31 2.69
N PRO A 134 13.16 5.22 1.99
CA PRO A 134 13.15 6.66 2.24
C PRO A 134 11.87 7.30 1.74
N VAL A 135 11.33 8.22 2.51
CA VAL A 135 10.07 8.88 2.15
C VAL A 135 10.25 9.81 0.96
N ILE A 136 11.35 10.56 0.94
CA ILE A 136 11.63 11.59 -0.05
C ILE A 136 12.91 11.26 -0.82
N ALA A 137 12.84 11.33 -2.16
CA ALA A 137 13.99 11.27 -3.06
C ALA A 137 14.39 12.70 -3.42
N LEU A 138 15.55 13.14 -2.94
CA LEU A 138 16.02 14.50 -3.20
C LEU A 138 16.50 14.67 -4.64
N GLY A 139 16.28 15.85 -5.20
CA GLY A 139 16.82 16.24 -6.50
C GLY A 139 15.96 15.85 -7.73
N GLN A 140 14.87 15.13 -7.54
CA GLN A 140 13.97 14.83 -8.64
C GLN A 140 13.13 16.06 -9.02
N SER A 141 13.14 16.45 -10.28
CA SER A 141 12.47 17.69 -10.72
C SER A 141 11.53 17.50 -11.90
N ASP A 142 11.64 16.41 -12.64
CA ASP A 142 10.94 16.23 -13.90
C ASP A 142 9.88 15.12 -13.90
N GLY A 143 9.57 14.60 -12.74
CA GLY A 143 8.58 13.52 -12.60
C GLY A 143 9.08 12.13 -12.98
N LYS A 144 10.32 11.99 -13.43
CA LYS A 144 10.87 10.69 -13.78
C LYS A 144 11.36 9.93 -12.54
N PRO A 145 11.35 8.59 -12.58
CA PRO A 145 11.96 7.82 -11.52
C PRO A 145 13.43 8.21 -11.34
N LEU A 146 13.88 8.26 -10.10
CA LEU A 146 15.25 8.64 -9.75
C LEU A 146 15.87 7.58 -8.88
N CYS A 147 17.10 7.21 -9.19
CA CYS A 147 17.90 6.35 -8.33
C CYS A 147 18.26 7.11 -7.05
N LEU A 148 17.84 6.59 -5.90
CA LEU A 148 18.07 7.25 -4.61
C LEU A 148 19.53 7.22 -4.18
N THR A 149 20.32 6.30 -4.74
CA THR A 149 21.75 6.17 -4.44
C THR A 149 22.62 7.05 -5.34
N CYS A 150 22.45 6.95 -6.67
CA CYS A 150 23.29 7.66 -7.64
C CYS A 150 22.70 9.00 -8.10
N LYS A 151 21.42 9.26 -7.84
CA LYS A 151 20.70 10.49 -8.23
C LYS A 151 20.46 10.63 -9.74
N ASP A 152 20.74 9.61 -10.51
CA ASP A 152 20.48 9.63 -11.95
C ASP A 152 19.05 9.20 -12.28
N PRO A 153 18.44 9.73 -13.37
CA PRO A 153 17.15 9.24 -13.84
C PRO A 153 17.22 7.76 -14.18
N VAL A 154 16.12 7.06 -13.93
CA VAL A 154 15.99 5.63 -14.24
C VAL A 154 15.04 5.48 -15.41
N ASP A 155 15.43 4.71 -16.45
CA ASP A 155 14.57 4.40 -17.58
C ASP A 155 13.50 3.37 -17.17
N GLU A 156 12.31 3.53 -17.73
CA GLU A 156 11.20 2.61 -17.49
C GLU A 156 11.44 1.22 -18.09
#